data_b9cfc17e0af0b458651c9e66affb1824
#
_entry.id   b9cfc17e0af0b458651c9e66affb1824
#
_cell.length_a   1.000
_cell.length_b   1.000
_cell.length_c   1.000
_cell.angle_alpha   90.00
_cell.angle_beta   90.00
_cell.angle_gamma   90.00
#
_symmetry.space_group_name_H-M   'P 1'
#
loop_
_entity.id
_entity.type
_entity.pdbx_description
1 polymer ?
#
loop_
_entity_poly.entity_id
_entity_poly.type
_entity_poly.pdbx_seq_one_letter_code
_entity_poly.pdbx_strand_id
1 'polypeptide(L)'
;MMALGALVAGCDSPMNINRCSPTVACRTGLECVDGRCVMEMPPPDTGDVTPDGGVRDTGVDAGPPPPDRDGDGLSDDDEAIHGTDPDDPDSDDDGLTDGEEVRLGTDPLAWDSDGDGVPDGDEVFLGTDPTMMDSACADTAAEATRVSVPVDIIIVIDSSGSMDGEIAAVQRNINTNLASILDTAGIDYRVILIGDYPAICIEAPLSGIASCTSGRPSTPTSGARFFQYDRVIGSNNSLSLILSTYNTTDANGIAPGGWSSLLRPGAARAFLEISDDDASGNAWMNFDRDLLALSAEHFGTAAERNYTFHSIIGMAANVPATTAWPSTAPLQTGRCTPGSVNAGPDYQELSILTGGLRFPLCNNDSFDVIFQQLADDVIRGVSLGCSFEPTRPPGGESPDFDRVVVIYDGSTVAPRSLIRVTDEAACTGGGDFYVAADLIQLCPDTCTVVEGDGEGGTLSVHVACEQRCGDGRLDPFEQCDDGNRIDGDGCSSTCTIEIM
;
A
#
# COMPACT_ATOMS: atom_id res chain seq x y z
N MET A 1 10.74 -33.23 36.58
CA MET A 1 10.89 -33.79 35.24
C MET A 1 9.74 -33.28 34.40
N MET A 2 9.96 -32.19 33.70
CA MET A 2 9.11 -31.69 32.62
C MET A 2 10.03 -31.28 31.49
N ALA A 3 9.87 -31.97 30.37
CA ALA A 3 10.69 -31.75 29.19
C ALA A 3 10.27 -30.45 28.49
N LEU A 4 11.21 -29.51 28.32
CA LEU A 4 11.10 -28.41 27.39
C LEU A 4 11.28 -28.95 25.97
N GLY A 5 10.22 -28.97 25.20
CA GLY A 5 10.28 -29.13 23.76
C GLY A 5 10.78 -27.84 23.13
N ALA A 6 11.94 -27.88 22.51
CA ALA A 6 12.44 -26.81 21.64
C ALA A 6 11.59 -26.76 20.38
N LEU A 7 10.87 -25.68 20.15
CA LEU A 7 10.35 -25.33 18.83
C LEU A 7 11.55 -24.95 17.97
N VAL A 8 11.85 -25.77 17.01
CA VAL A 8 12.70 -25.42 15.87
C VAL A 8 11.84 -24.54 14.97
N ALA A 9 12.18 -23.26 14.90
CA ALA A 9 11.67 -22.38 13.86
C ALA A 9 12.27 -22.87 12.53
N GLY A 10 11.47 -23.53 11.72
CA GLY A 10 11.80 -23.81 10.33
C GLY A 10 11.87 -22.47 9.60
N CYS A 11 12.93 -22.23 8.85
CA CYS A 11 12.96 -21.20 7.83
C CYS A 11 11.92 -21.60 6.79
N ASP A 12 10.83 -20.84 6.70
CA ASP A 12 9.87 -21.00 5.62
C ASP A 12 10.56 -20.62 4.32
N SER A 13 10.57 -21.55 3.39
CA SER A 13 10.95 -21.36 2.00
C SER A 13 10.06 -20.27 1.37
N PRO A 14 10.51 -19.56 0.31
CA PRO A 14 9.72 -18.53 -0.36
C PRO A 14 8.33 -19.09 -0.69
N MET A 15 7.29 -18.29 -0.39
CA MET A 15 5.90 -18.70 -0.55
C MET A 15 5.62 -18.98 -2.03
N ASN A 16 5.40 -20.25 -2.35
CA ASN A 16 5.00 -20.69 -3.68
C ASN A 16 3.62 -20.13 -4.02
N ILE A 17 3.53 -19.30 -5.07
CA ILE A 17 2.32 -18.63 -5.54
C ILE A 17 1.24 -19.59 -6.03
N ASN A 18 1.59 -20.86 -6.25
CA ASN A 18 0.70 -21.92 -6.71
C ASN A 18 0.06 -22.71 -5.58
N ARG A 19 0.26 -22.35 -4.32
CA ARG A 19 -0.38 -23.02 -3.20
C ARG A 19 -1.72 -22.39 -2.85
N CYS A 20 -2.76 -23.20 -2.90
CA CYS A 20 -4.09 -22.86 -2.44
C CYS A 20 -4.42 -23.55 -1.09
N SER A 21 -5.31 -22.94 -0.34
CA SER A 21 -5.83 -23.49 0.93
C SER A 21 -7.30 -23.08 1.08
N PRO A 22 -8.03 -23.56 2.11
CA PRO A 22 -9.39 -23.10 2.36
C PRO A 22 -9.53 -21.58 2.54
N THR A 23 -8.44 -20.86 2.78
CA THR A 23 -8.38 -19.41 2.96
C THR A 23 -7.64 -18.68 1.84
N VAL A 24 -6.95 -19.39 0.96
CA VAL A 24 -6.24 -18.84 -0.21
C VAL A 24 -6.85 -19.47 -1.45
N ALA A 25 -7.59 -18.70 -2.23
CA ALA A 25 -8.19 -19.15 -3.49
C ALA A 25 -7.16 -19.09 -4.61
N CYS A 26 -7.26 -20.00 -5.56
CA CYS A 26 -6.52 -19.89 -6.82
C CYS A 26 -6.96 -18.67 -7.61
N ARG A 27 -6.10 -18.18 -8.51
CA ARG A 27 -6.46 -17.18 -9.51
C ARG A 27 -7.67 -17.64 -10.35
N THR A 28 -8.39 -16.70 -10.93
CA THR A 28 -9.54 -17.00 -11.80
C THR A 28 -9.07 -17.86 -12.98
N GLY A 29 -9.66 -19.01 -13.16
CA GLY A 29 -9.29 -19.96 -14.23
C GLY A 29 -8.43 -21.15 -13.76
N LEU A 30 -7.98 -21.13 -12.51
CA LEU A 30 -7.24 -22.25 -11.90
C LEU A 30 -8.09 -22.93 -10.82
N GLU A 31 -7.98 -24.24 -10.70
CA GLU A 31 -8.63 -25.05 -9.65
C GLU A 31 -7.61 -25.48 -8.60
N CYS A 32 -8.01 -25.49 -7.33
CA CYS A 32 -7.17 -25.94 -6.23
C CYS A 32 -7.18 -27.45 -6.12
N VAL A 33 -6.13 -28.11 -6.57
CA VAL A 33 -5.96 -29.56 -6.45
C VAL A 33 -4.77 -29.84 -5.51
N ASP A 34 -5.03 -30.58 -4.42
CA ASP A 34 -4.04 -30.97 -3.40
C ASP A 34 -3.21 -29.81 -2.80
N GLY A 35 -3.81 -28.61 -2.74
CA GLY A 35 -3.17 -27.43 -2.15
C GLY A 35 -2.36 -26.62 -3.15
N ARG A 36 -2.50 -26.90 -4.44
CA ARG A 36 -1.89 -26.15 -5.56
C ARG A 36 -2.97 -25.63 -6.51
N CYS A 37 -2.69 -24.51 -7.16
CA CYS A 37 -3.54 -23.96 -8.20
C CYS A 37 -3.11 -24.54 -9.55
N VAL A 38 -3.97 -25.29 -10.20
CA VAL A 38 -3.72 -25.93 -11.49
C VAL A 38 -4.78 -25.50 -12.52
N MET A 39 -4.39 -25.42 -13.78
CA MET A 39 -5.32 -25.11 -14.86
C MET A 39 -6.10 -26.39 -15.24
N GLU A 40 -7.44 -26.33 -15.21
CA GLU A 40 -8.26 -27.44 -15.69
C GLU A 40 -8.24 -27.46 -17.23
N MET A 41 -7.36 -28.28 -17.81
CA MET A 41 -7.40 -28.51 -19.25
C MET A 41 -8.54 -29.45 -19.64
N PRO A 42 -9.21 -29.21 -20.78
CA PRO A 42 -10.17 -30.17 -21.28
C PRO A 42 -9.49 -31.53 -21.51
N PRO A 43 -10.12 -32.63 -21.11
CA PRO A 43 -9.52 -33.96 -21.27
C PRO A 43 -9.17 -34.18 -22.75
N PRO A 44 -8.04 -34.87 -23.02
CA PRO A 44 -7.66 -35.17 -24.38
C PRO A 44 -8.83 -35.83 -25.11
N ASP A 45 -9.08 -35.38 -26.34
CA ASP A 45 -10.19 -35.83 -27.18
C ASP A 45 -10.14 -37.36 -27.31
N THR A 46 -10.96 -38.06 -26.55
CA THR A 46 -11.18 -39.49 -26.73
C THR A 46 -12.04 -39.63 -27.97
N GLY A 47 -11.37 -39.62 -29.10
CA GLY A 47 -12.00 -39.80 -30.38
C GLY A 47 -13.06 -40.88 -30.36
N ASP A 48 -14.30 -40.46 -30.73
CA ASP A 48 -15.46 -41.32 -30.77
C ASP A 48 -15.18 -42.51 -31.72
N VAL A 49 -14.90 -43.69 -31.18
CA VAL A 49 -14.75 -44.94 -31.92
C VAL A 49 -16.16 -45.41 -32.27
N THR A 50 -16.67 -45.01 -33.44
CA THR A 50 -17.85 -45.64 -34.00
C THR A 50 -17.57 -47.17 -34.23
N PRO A 51 -18.51 -48.04 -33.86
CA PRO A 51 -18.33 -49.48 -33.98
C PRO A 51 -18.72 -49.94 -35.37
N ASP A 52 -17.83 -49.80 -36.35
CA ASP A 52 -17.90 -50.67 -37.49
C ASP A 52 -16.64 -50.54 -38.40
N GLY A 53 -16.04 -51.69 -38.69
CA GLY A 53 -15.12 -51.85 -39.82
C GLY A 53 -13.63 -51.97 -39.49
N GLY A 54 -13.23 -53.09 -38.87
CA GLY A 54 -12.03 -53.83 -39.21
C GLY A 54 -10.74 -53.10 -39.57
N VAL A 55 -10.06 -52.52 -38.61
CA VAL A 55 -8.61 -52.32 -38.67
C VAL A 55 -7.97 -53.41 -37.76
N ARG A 56 -7.08 -54.21 -38.35
CA ARG A 56 -6.32 -55.23 -37.59
C ARG A 56 -5.50 -54.47 -36.56
N ASP A 57 -5.83 -54.71 -35.30
CA ASP A 57 -4.98 -54.49 -34.17
C ASP A 57 -3.65 -55.21 -34.39
N THR A 58 -2.60 -54.50 -34.74
CA THR A 58 -1.24 -54.96 -34.56
C THR A 58 -0.91 -54.68 -33.13
N GLY A 59 -1.41 -55.54 -32.21
CA GLY A 59 -1.19 -55.41 -30.76
C GLY A 59 0.26 -55.18 -30.48
N VAL A 60 0.63 -53.96 -30.34
CA VAL A 60 1.68 -53.54 -29.44
C VAL A 60 0.94 -53.30 -28.12
N ASP A 61 0.98 -54.28 -27.20
CA ASP A 61 0.64 -54.01 -25.80
C ASP A 61 1.42 -52.76 -25.42
N ALA A 62 0.76 -51.62 -25.31
CA ALA A 62 1.31 -50.46 -24.60
C ALA A 62 1.55 -51.00 -23.18
N GLY A 63 2.81 -51.13 -22.81
CA GLY A 63 3.17 -51.47 -21.42
C GLY A 63 2.47 -50.50 -20.48
N PRO A 64 2.51 -50.74 -19.16
CA PRO A 64 2.03 -49.73 -18.22
C PRO A 64 2.64 -48.40 -18.58
N PRO A 65 1.89 -47.27 -18.44
CA PRO A 65 2.47 -45.96 -18.68
C PRO A 65 3.79 -45.83 -17.93
N PRO A 66 4.78 -45.12 -18.46
CA PRO A 66 6.03 -44.89 -17.75
C PRO A 66 5.74 -44.28 -16.36
N PRO A 67 6.60 -44.50 -15.37
CA PRO A 67 6.43 -43.85 -14.06
C PRO A 67 6.38 -42.34 -14.22
N ASP A 68 5.52 -41.73 -13.46
CA ASP A 68 5.31 -40.27 -13.36
C ASP A 68 4.95 -40.09 -11.88
N ARG A 69 5.94 -39.66 -11.05
CA ARG A 69 5.83 -39.74 -9.59
C ARG A 69 5.06 -38.59 -8.98
N ASP A 70 5.17 -37.39 -9.52
CA ASP A 70 4.49 -36.20 -9.05
C ASP A 70 3.17 -35.94 -9.78
N GLY A 71 2.99 -36.61 -10.97
CA GLY A 71 1.71 -36.61 -11.67
C GLY A 71 1.49 -35.39 -12.55
N ASP A 72 2.53 -34.72 -12.99
CA ASP A 72 2.51 -33.49 -13.77
C ASP A 72 2.29 -33.71 -15.28
N GLY A 73 2.37 -34.99 -15.72
CA GLY A 73 2.18 -35.39 -17.13
C GLY A 73 3.48 -35.56 -17.90
N LEU A 74 4.63 -35.33 -17.28
CA LEU A 74 5.96 -35.70 -17.77
C LEU A 74 6.39 -36.99 -17.08
N SER A 75 7.05 -37.93 -17.79
CA SER A 75 7.50 -39.16 -17.15
C SER A 75 8.86 -38.97 -16.47
N ASP A 76 9.15 -39.78 -15.40
CA ASP A 76 10.46 -39.78 -14.70
C ASP A 76 11.64 -39.88 -15.68
N ASP A 77 11.47 -40.63 -16.79
CA ASP A 77 12.50 -40.77 -17.83
C ASP A 77 12.64 -39.51 -18.70
N ASP A 78 11.54 -38.82 -19.00
CA ASP A 78 11.53 -37.59 -19.77
C ASP A 78 12.04 -36.41 -18.91
N GLU A 79 11.68 -36.38 -17.63
CA GLU A 79 12.21 -35.38 -16.69
C GLU A 79 13.73 -35.47 -16.58
N ALA A 80 14.29 -36.70 -16.53
CA ALA A 80 15.75 -36.89 -16.57
C ALA A 80 16.39 -36.34 -17.87
N ILE A 81 15.61 -36.19 -18.96
CA ILE A 81 16.07 -35.60 -20.22
C ILE A 81 16.02 -34.05 -20.14
N HIS A 82 14.97 -33.50 -19.54
CA HIS A 82 14.78 -32.06 -19.36
C HIS A 82 15.57 -31.49 -18.19
N GLY A 83 15.93 -32.33 -17.21
CA GLY A 83 16.75 -31.98 -16.06
C GLY A 83 15.93 -31.56 -14.85
N THR A 84 14.62 -31.81 -14.88
CA THR A 84 13.65 -31.52 -13.83
C THR A 84 13.69 -32.57 -12.72
N ASP A 85 13.03 -32.35 -11.60
CA ASP A 85 12.98 -33.24 -10.44
C ASP A 85 11.72 -34.10 -10.45
N PRO A 86 11.79 -35.43 -10.65
CA PRO A 86 10.63 -36.33 -10.70
C PRO A 86 9.76 -36.39 -9.42
N ASP A 87 10.05 -35.66 -8.42
CA ASP A 87 9.26 -35.53 -7.19
C ASP A 87 8.71 -34.10 -7.02
N ASP A 88 8.97 -33.16 -7.96
CA ASP A 88 8.52 -31.78 -7.96
C ASP A 88 7.90 -31.41 -9.31
N PRO A 89 6.57 -31.23 -9.38
CA PRO A 89 5.85 -31.06 -10.64
C PRO A 89 5.98 -29.66 -11.27
N ASP A 90 6.73 -28.72 -10.68
CA ASP A 90 6.92 -27.34 -11.11
C ASP A 90 8.32 -26.91 -10.63
N SER A 91 9.33 -27.26 -11.43
CA SER A 91 10.75 -27.22 -11.03
C SER A 91 11.31 -25.81 -10.82
N ASP A 92 10.73 -24.78 -11.44
CA ASP A 92 11.17 -23.38 -11.28
C ASP A 92 10.16 -22.49 -10.55
N ASP A 93 9.02 -23.08 -10.11
CA ASP A 93 7.98 -22.43 -9.29
C ASP A 93 7.27 -21.25 -10.00
N ASP A 94 7.12 -21.26 -11.34
CA ASP A 94 6.53 -20.17 -12.13
C ASP A 94 5.00 -20.27 -12.29
N GLY A 95 4.44 -21.47 -12.05
CA GLY A 95 3.00 -21.71 -12.10
C GLY A 95 2.53 -22.64 -13.20
N LEU A 96 3.38 -23.01 -14.13
CA LEU A 96 3.20 -24.13 -15.03
C LEU A 96 3.81 -25.39 -14.40
N THR A 97 3.35 -26.56 -14.81
CA THR A 97 4.03 -27.80 -14.49
C THR A 97 5.08 -28.11 -15.56
N ASP A 98 6.15 -28.84 -15.20
CA ASP A 98 7.19 -29.23 -16.15
C ASP A 98 6.59 -29.87 -17.41
N GLY A 99 5.55 -30.69 -17.27
CA GLY A 99 4.82 -31.30 -18.38
C GLY A 99 4.00 -30.33 -19.20
N GLU A 100 3.47 -29.25 -18.62
CA GLU A 100 2.79 -28.17 -19.34
C GLU A 100 3.78 -27.34 -20.12
N GLU A 101 4.92 -27.04 -19.57
CA GLU A 101 5.98 -26.27 -20.19
C GLU A 101 6.61 -26.99 -21.39
N VAL A 102 6.96 -28.25 -21.24
CA VAL A 102 7.45 -29.06 -22.37
C VAL A 102 6.45 -29.07 -23.53
N ARG A 103 5.15 -29.01 -23.23
CA ARG A 103 4.11 -28.97 -24.25
C ARG A 103 3.93 -27.59 -24.87
N LEU A 104 4.10 -26.52 -24.08
CA LEU A 104 4.05 -25.14 -24.53
C LEU A 104 5.31 -24.75 -25.30
N GLY A 105 6.45 -25.39 -24.97
CA GLY A 105 7.75 -25.13 -25.57
C GLY A 105 8.58 -24.11 -24.79
N THR A 106 8.21 -23.91 -23.53
CA THR A 106 8.98 -23.14 -22.53
C THR A 106 10.07 -24.01 -21.90
N ASP A 107 10.95 -23.43 -21.11
CA ASP A 107 12.06 -24.10 -20.41
C ASP A 107 11.67 -24.39 -18.95
N PRO A 108 11.39 -25.62 -18.55
CA PRO A 108 10.90 -25.97 -17.21
C PRO A 108 11.92 -25.73 -16.05
N LEU A 109 13.03 -25.06 -16.34
CA LEU A 109 14.02 -24.64 -15.36
C LEU A 109 14.22 -23.11 -15.36
N ALA A 110 13.43 -22.38 -16.14
CA ALA A 110 13.54 -20.94 -16.28
C ALA A 110 12.17 -20.29 -16.16
N TRP A 111 11.85 -19.77 -15.02
CA TRP A 111 10.57 -19.11 -14.67
C TRP A 111 10.07 -18.05 -15.68
N ASP A 112 10.92 -17.64 -16.61
CA ASP A 112 10.69 -16.64 -17.68
C ASP A 112 11.54 -17.09 -18.88
N SER A 113 10.92 -17.81 -19.80
CA SER A 113 11.59 -18.47 -20.93
C SER A 113 12.09 -17.52 -22.01
N ASP A 114 11.39 -16.41 -22.24
CA ASP A 114 11.72 -15.44 -23.29
C ASP A 114 12.51 -14.23 -22.78
N GLY A 115 12.56 -14.03 -21.43
CA GLY A 115 13.38 -13.03 -20.76
C GLY A 115 12.78 -11.63 -20.77
N ASP A 116 11.45 -11.49 -20.85
CA ASP A 116 10.79 -10.20 -20.82
C ASP A 116 10.41 -9.73 -19.39
N GLY A 117 10.54 -10.59 -18.39
CA GLY A 117 10.36 -10.32 -16.97
C GLY A 117 8.99 -10.73 -16.43
N VAL A 118 8.16 -11.38 -17.23
CA VAL A 118 6.89 -12.00 -16.81
C VAL A 118 7.09 -13.51 -16.73
N PRO A 119 6.69 -14.18 -15.64
CA PRO A 119 6.75 -15.64 -15.57
C PRO A 119 5.88 -16.32 -16.61
N ASP A 120 6.32 -17.46 -17.17
CA ASP A 120 5.58 -18.18 -18.22
C ASP A 120 4.16 -18.52 -17.80
N GLY A 121 3.96 -18.94 -16.53
CA GLY A 121 2.62 -19.20 -16.00
C GLY A 121 1.76 -17.95 -15.84
N ASP A 122 2.35 -16.81 -15.55
CA ASP A 122 1.65 -15.53 -15.51
C ASP A 122 1.26 -15.06 -16.91
N GLU A 123 2.08 -15.33 -17.94
CA GLU A 123 1.77 -15.03 -19.32
C GLU A 123 0.60 -15.86 -19.85
N VAL A 124 0.61 -17.16 -19.60
CA VAL A 124 -0.54 -18.04 -19.91
C VAL A 124 -1.81 -17.53 -19.23
N PHE A 125 -1.72 -17.06 -17.96
CA PHE A 125 -2.85 -16.46 -17.25
C PHE A 125 -3.30 -15.13 -17.88
N LEU A 126 -2.39 -14.28 -18.33
CA LEU A 126 -2.67 -13.02 -19.02
C LEU A 126 -3.21 -13.27 -20.43
N GLY A 127 -2.85 -14.40 -21.06
CA GLY A 127 -3.15 -14.74 -22.44
C GLY A 127 -2.13 -14.18 -23.44
N THR A 128 -0.90 -14.00 -22.99
CA THR A 128 0.28 -13.68 -23.81
C THR A 128 1.04 -14.96 -24.19
N ASP A 129 2.04 -14.89 -25.06
CA ASP A 129 2.80 -16.05 -25.55
C ASP A 129 4.12 -16.16 -24.75
N PRO A 130 4.30 -17.15 -23.87
CA PRO A 130 5.46 -17.26 -22.99
C PRO A 130 6.78 -17.61 -23.72
N THR A 131 6.76 -17.71 -25.05
CA THR A 131 7.93 -17.95 -25.88
C THR A 131 8.34 -16.73 -26.69
N MET A 132 7.64 -15.62 -26.56
CA MET A 132 7.82 -14.42 -27.38
C MET A 132 7.68 -13.15 -26.53
N MET A 133 8.73 -12.37 -26.43
CA MET A 133 8.67 -11.03 -25.80
C MET A 133 7.52 -10.22 -26.38
N ASP A 134 6.35 -10.34 -25.83
CA ASP A 134 5.19 -9.55 -26.16
C ASP A 134 4.73 -8.74 -24.93
N SER A 135 3.78 -7.87 -25.06
CA SER A 135 3.30 -7.06 -23.96
C SER A 135 1.85 -7.36 -23.67
N ALA A 136 1.51 -7.48 -22.40
CA ALA A 136 0.13 -7.42 -21.93
C ALA A 136 -0.55 -6.13 -22.40
N CYS A 137 -1.88 -6.08 -22.33
CA CYS A 137 -2.67 -4.93 -22.80
C CYS A 137 -2.27 -3.61 -22.14
N ALA A 138 -1.91 -3.67 -20.87
CA ALA A 138 -1.45 -2.51 -20.13
C ALA A 138 -0.27 -2.90 -19.24
N ASP A 139 0.93 -2.57 -19.68
CA ASP A 139 2.14 -2.72 -18.90
C ASP A 139 2.48 -1.41 -18.23
N THR A 140 2.62 -1.44 -16.94
CA THR A 140 3.11 -0.33 -16.16
C THR A 140 4.28 -0.80 -15.32
N ALA A 141 5.50 -0.61 -15.81
CA ALA A 141 6.65 -0.61 -14.93
C ALA A 141 6.58 0.69 -14.11
N ALA A 142 6.06 0.60 -12.93
CA ALA A 142 6.17 1.66 -11.95
C ALA A 142 7.43 1.36 -11.14
N GLU A 143 8.49 2.17 -11.34
CA GLU A 143 9.43 2.32 -10.25
C GLU A 143 8.58 2.60 -9.00
N ALA A 144 8.87 1.95 -7.89
CA ALA A 144 8.21 2.21 -6.60
C ALA A 144 8.58 3.63 -6.13
N THR A 145 8.36 4.61 -6.99
CA THR A 145 8.47 6.02 -6.65
C THR A 145 7.31 6.32 -5.73
N ARG A 146 7.63 6.55 -4.47
CA ARG A 146 6.69 7.12 -3.49
C ARG A 146 6.02 8.33 -4.12
N VAL A 147 4.83 8.15 -4.67
CA VAL A 147 3.94 9.27 -4.93
C VAL A 147 3.35 9.66 -3.58
N SER A 148 4.12 10.39 -2.79
CA SER A 148 3.61 10.95 -1.55
C SER A 148 2.67 12.09 -1.89
N VAL A 149 1.45 12.04 -1.36
CA VAL A 149 0.57 13.21 -1.33
C VAL A 149 1.27 14.28 -0.48
N PRO A 150 1.34 15.54 -0.95
CA PRO A 150 1.86 16.62 -0.12
C PRO A 150 1.12 16.66 1.21
N VAL A 151 1.81 16.97 2.32
CA VAL A 151 1.19 17.09 3.64
C VAL A 151 1.41 18.46 4.24
N ASP A 152 0.34 19.07 4.75
CA ASP A 152 0.41 20.28 5.57
C ASP A 152 0.25 19.87 7.04
N ILE A 153 1.30 20.06 7.83
CA ILE A 153 1.37 19.72 9.25
C ILE A 153 1.04 20.99 10.04
N ILE A 154 -0.11 21.00 10.71
CA ILE A 154 -0.61 22.13 11.49
C ILE A 154 -0.29 21.85 12.97
N ILE A 155 0.76 22.50 13.49
CA ILE A 155 1.18 22.37 14.90
C ILE A 155 0.55 23.51 15.70
N VAL A 156 -0.20 23.15 16.72
CA VAL A 156 -0.85 24.08 17.63
C VAL A 156 -0.25 23.92 19.02
N ILE A 157 0.30 24.98 19.58
CA ILE A 157 1.01 24.90 20.87
C ILE A 157 0.38 25.89 21.86
N ASP A 158 -0.08 25.35 22.98
CA ASP A 158 -0.44 26.15 24.15
C ASP A 158 0.77 26.95 24.62
N SER A 159 0.59 28.27 24.71
CA SER A 159 1.61 29.23 25.11
C SER A 159 1.41 29.75 26.54
N SER A 160 0.60 29.07 27.37
CA SER A 160 0.45 29.37 28.78
C SER A 160 1.78 29.14 29.56
N GLY A 161 1.94 29.85 30.67
CA GLY A 161 3.20 29.83 31.42
C GLY A 161 3.60 28.48 32.03
N SER A 162 2.72 27.49 32.02
CA SER A 162 3.04 26.10 32.43
C SER A 162 3.79 25.32 31.36
N MET A 163 3.78 25.79 30.10
CA MET A 163 4.29 25.09 28.93
C MET A 163 5.76 25.39 28.56
N ASP A 164 6.49 26.13 29.36
CA ASP A 164 7.89 26.53 29.07
C ASP A 164 8.81 25.35 28.74
N GLY A 165 8.64 24.22 29.48
CA GLY A 165 9.44 23.00 29.29
C GLY A 165 9.15 22.30 27.98
N GLU A 166 7.90 22.19 27.64
CA GLU A 166 7.35 21.55 26.44
C GLU A 166 7.69 22.35 25.20
N ILE A 167 7.52 23.67 25.24
CA ILE A 167 7.93 24.58 24.16
C ILE A 167 9.42 24.42 23.88
N ALA A 168 10.26 24.38 24.95
CA ALA A 168 11.70 24.15 24.78
C ALA A 168 12.00 22.75 24.19
N ALA A 169 11.22 21.72 24.53
CA ALA A 169 11.37 20.39 23.95
C ALA A 169 10.99 20.35 22.46
N VAL A 170 9.89 21.00 22.07
CA VAL A 170 9.52 21.18 20.65
C VAL A 170 10.62 21.89 19.88
N GLN A 171 11.10 23.02 20.37
CA GLN A 171 12.14 23.84 19.72
C GLN A 171 13.44 23.04 19.49
N ARG A 172 13.81 22.14 20.42
CA ARG A 172 15.00 21.31 20.26
C ARG A 172 14.83 20.21 19.20
N ASN A 173 13.65 19.63 19.09
CA ASN A 173 13.45 18.36 18.39
C ASN A 173 12.76 18.49 17.01
N ILE A 174 12.05 19.60 16.74
CA ILE A 174 11.28 19.73 15.50
C ILE A 174 12.14 19.68 14.25
N ASN A 175 13.36 20.24 14.28
CA ASN A 175 14.27 20.20 13.15
C ASN A 175 14.92 18.82 12.96
N THR A 176 15.36 18.18 14.04
CA THR A 176 16.17 16.96 13.98
C THR A 176 15.35 15.69 13.93
N ASN A 177 14.19 15.67 14.55
CA ASN A 177 13.38 14.47 14.75
C ASN A 177 12.03 14.47 14.02
N LEU A 178 11.59 15.60 13.46
CA LEU A 178 10.43 15.64 12.55
C LEU A 178 10.88 16.03 11.14
N ALA A 179 11.37 17.26 10.97
CA ALA A 179 11.70 17.78 9.65
C ALA A 179 12.79 16.96 8.93
N SER A 180 13.85 16.57 9.64
CA SER A 180 14.95 15.77 9.06
C SER A 180 14.49 14.37 8.62
N ILE A 181 13.58 13.75 9.36
CA ILE A 181 13.04 12.42 9.00
C ILE A 181 12.16 12.53 7.76
N LEU A 182 11.26 13.53 7.72
CA LEU A 182 10.43 13.78 6.55
C LEU A 182 11.24 14.15 5.30
N ASP A 183 12.35 14.91 5.48
CA ASP A 183 13.29 15.24 4.40
C ASP A 183 14.00 13.98 3.87
N THR A 184 14.46 13.12 4.76
CA THR A 184 15.13 11.86 4.40
C THR A 184 14.17 10.90 3.68
N ALA A 185 12.91 10.90 4.08
CA ALA A 185 11.86 10.11 3.44
C ALA A 185 11.33 10.72 2.13
N GLY A 186 11.85 11.88 1.69
CA GLY A 186 11.43 12.53 0.45
C GLY A 186 10.00 13.10 0.49
N ILE A 187 9.40 13.29 1.67
CA ILE A 187 8.04 13.80 1.82
C ILE A 187 7.97 15.28 1.45
N ASP A 188 7.02 15.65 0.59
CA ASP A 188 6.68 17.06 0.34
C ASP A 188 5.77 17.58 1.46
N TYR A 189 6.38 18.15 2.50
CA TYR A 189 5.65 18.67 3.65
C TYR A 189 5.73 20.18 3.78
N ARG A 190 4.76 20.74 4.50
CA ARG A 190 4.73 22.12 4.99
C ARG A 190 4.33 22.14 6.45
N VAL A 191 5.04 22.91 7.28
CA VAL A 191 4.68 23.13 8.68
C VAL A 191 4.04 24.49 8.84
N ILE A 192 2.84 24.52 9.43
CA ILE A 192 2.10 25.72 9.83
C ILE A 192 2.03 25.68 11.34
N LEU A 193 2.84 26.52 12.02
CA LEU A 193 2.87 26.63 13.46
C LEU A 193 1.91 27.73 13.93
N ILE A 194 0.87 27.35 14.66
CA ILE A 194 -0.06 28.29 15.31
C ILE A 194 0.37 28.45 16.78
N GLY A 195 0.94 29.58 17.13
CA GLY A 195 1.46 29.79 18.45
C GLY A 195 2.06 31.19 18.64
N ASP A 196 2.24 31.58 19.88
CA ASP A 196 2.70 32.92 20.30
C ASP A 196 4.17 33.15 19.92
N TYR A 197 4.42 34.10 19.05
CA TYR A 197 5.76 34.60 18.78
C TYR A 197 6.02 35.86 19.61
N PRO A 198 7.13 36.00 20.34
CA PRO A 198 8.36 35.18 20.25
C PRO A 198 8.52 34.08 21.32
N ALA A 199 7.51 33.76 22.08
CA ALA A 199 7.60 32.71 23.10
C ALA A 199 7.96 31.36 22.45
N ILE A 200 7.35 31.04 21.31
CA ILE A 200 7.69 29.88 20.49
C ILE A 200 8.48 30.39 19.28
N CYS A 201 9.75 30.01 19.21
CA CYS A 201 10.65 30.43 18.14
C CYS A 201 11.40 29.21 17.58
N ILE A 202 11.20 28.90 16.31
CA ILE A 202 11.87 27.77 15.64
C ILE A 202 13.07 28.30 14.86
N GLU A 203 14.23 27.68 15.04
CA GLU A 203 15.49 28.01 14.34
C GLU A 203 15.59 27.31 12.98
N ALA A 204 16.60 27.69 12.21
CA ALA A 204 17.00 27.01 10.99
C ALA A 204 17.37 25.53 11.27
N PRO A 205 17.21 24.60 10.30
CA PRO A 205 16.92 24.89 8.87
C PRO A 205 15.44 25.12 8.55
N LEU A 206 14.50 24.72 9.41
CA LEU A 206 13.08 24.70 9.09
C LEU A 206 12.51 26.13 8.88
N SER A 207 12.73 27.04 9.83
CA SER A 207 12.16 28.40 9.81
C SER A 207 13.03 29.44 9.07
N GLY A 208 14.31 29.17 8.93
CA GLY A 208 15.30 30.12 8.42
C GLY A 208 15.77 31.17 9.45
N ILE A 209 15.28 31.16 10.70
CA ILE A 209 15.79 32.01 11.80
C ILE A 209 17.12 31.46 12.28
N ALA A 210 18.18 32.27 12.21
CA ALA A 210 19.53 31.83 12.60
C ALA A 210 19.66 31.60 14.12
N SER A 211 18.97 32.36 14.94
CA SER A 211 18.97 32.18 16.39
C SER A 211 17.73 32.79 17.05
N CYS A 212 17.15 32.04 17.98
CA CYS A 212 16.04 32.48 18.82
C CYS A 212 16.49 33.24 20.07
N THR A 213 17.79 33.20 20.38
CA THR A 213 18.35 33.83 21.60
C THR A 213 19.11 35.13 21.33
N SER A 214 19.82 35.23 20.20
CA SER A 214 20.62 36.39 19.84
C SER A 214 20.31 36.89 18.42
N GLY A 215 19.88 38.16 18.30
CA GLY A 215 19.54 38.73 17.00
C GLY A 215 18.24 38.18 16.39
N ARG A 216 17.34 37.67 17.24
CA ARG A 216 16.03 37.18 16.82
C ARG A 216 15.27 38.29 16.08
N PRO A 217 14.62 37.98 14.92
CA PRO A 217 13.74 38.93 14.26
C PRO A 217 12.60 39.41 15.18
N SER A 218 12.10 40.62 14.97
CA SER A 218 10.95 41.15 15.72
C SER A 218 9.62 40.52 15.30
N THR A 219 9.58 39.88 14.13
CA THR A 219 8.43 39.17 13.58
C THR A 219 8.86 37.77 13.18
N PRO A 220 7.97 36.77 13.21
CA PRO A 220 8.28 35.43 12.71
C PRO A 220 8.63 35.48 11.23
N THR A 221 9.42 34.51 10.77
CA THR A 221 9.77 34.37 9.36
C THR A 221 8.91 33.27 8.73
N SER A 222 8.59 33.44 7.46
CA SER A 222 8.05 32.39 6.61
C SER A 222 9.15 31.90 5.66
N GLY A 223 9.37 30.60 5.61
CA GLY A 223 10.23 29.93 4.65
C GLY A 223 9.43 29.26 3.53
N ALA A 224 10.10 28.44 2.72
CA ALA A 224 9.42 27.66 1.70
C ALA A 224 8.49 26.61 2.30
N ARG A 225 8.88 26.04 3.45
CA ARG A 225 8.18 24.91 4.11
C ARG A 225 7.72 25.18 5.56
N PHE A 226 7.99 26.37 6.10
CA PHE A 226 7.61 26.74 7.47
C PHE A 226 6.95 28.11 7.51
N PHE A 227 5.79 28.17 8.17
CA PHE A 227 5.02 29.40 8.38
C PHE A 227 4.56 29.45 9.84
N GLN A 228 4.84 30.56 10.53
CA GLN A 228 4.33 30.77 11.87
C GLN A 228 3.16 31.73 11.83
N TYR A 229 1.98 31.22 12.13
CA TYR A 229 0.78 32.03 12.38
C TYR A 229 0.80 32.51 13.84
N ASP A 230 1.14 33.79 14.03
CA ASP A 230 1.34 34.37 15.36
C ASP A 230 0.00 34.55 16.08
N ARG A 231 -0.20 33.72 17.09
CA ARG A 231 -1.40 33.75 17.94
C ARG A 231 -1.12 33.17 19.31
N VAL A 232 -1.50 33.94 20.36
CA VAL A 232 -1.50 33.41 21.74
C VAL A 232 -2.57 32.34 21.86
N ILE A 233 -2.16 31.13 22.21
CA ILE A 233 -3.02 29.99 22.54
C ILE A 233 -3.02 29.85 24.07
N GLY A 234 -4.18 29.90 24.68
CA GLY A 234 -4.32 29.63 26.12
C GLY A 234 -4.71 28.18 26.36
N SER A 235 -4.61 27.77 27.61
CA SER A 235 -4.71 26.37 28.04
C SER A 235 -5.95 25.59 27.56
N ASN A 236 -7.04 26.26 27.19
CA ASN A 236 -8.28 25.56 26.86
C ASN A 236 -9.05 26.12 25.64
N ASN A 237 -8.40 26.95 24.82
CA ASN A 237 -9.07 27.65 23.73
C ASN A 237 -8.53 27.29 22.33
N SER A 238 -7.60 26.37 22.19
CA SER A 238 -6.92 26.03 20.93
C SER A 238 -7.92 25.65 19.84
N LEU A 239 -8.84 24.70 20.08
CA LEU A 239 -9.82 24.27 19.09
C LEU A 239 -10.69 25.43 18.58
N SER A 240 -11.13 26.31 19.46
CA SER A 240 -11.91 27.51 19.07
C SER A 240 -11.08 28.53 18.30
N LEU A 241 -9.79 28.66 18.61
CA LEU A 241 -8.89 29.55 17.91
C LEU A 241 -8.52 29.01 16.52
N ILE A 242 -8.27 27.72 16.38
CA ILE A 242 -8.07 27.08 15.07
C ILE A 242 -9.22 27.45 14.13
N LEU A 243 -10.47 27.25 14.56
CA LEU A 243 -11.66 27.57 13.77
C LEU A 243 -11.79 29.07 13.46
N SER A 244 -11.70 29.93 14.48
CA SER A 244 -11.95 31.36 14.33
C SER A 244 -10.85 32.11 13.57
N THR A 245 -9.65 31.57 13.53
CA THR A 245 -8.51 32.18 12.83
C THR A 245 -8.29 31.62 11.42
N TYR A 246 -9.05 30.63 11.01
CA TYR A 246 -8.95 29.98 9.69
C TYR A 246 -8.86 31.00 8.53
N ASN A 247 -9.73 32.02 8.53
CA ASN A 247 -9.75 33.10 7.54
C ASN A 247 -9.36 34.48 8.12
N THR A 248 -8.71 34.51 9.29
CA THR A 248 -8.36 35.78 9.97
C THR A 248 -6.87 36.04 9.83
N THR A 249 -6.49 37.25 9.38
CA THR A 249 -5.08 37.65 9.27
C THR A 249 -4.38 37.55 10.65
N ASP A 250 -3.17 37.00 10.67
CA ASP A 250 -2.32 36.95 11.85
C ASP A 250 -1.81 38.33 12.26
N ALA A 251 -1.26 38.45 13.48
CA ALA A 251 -0.80 39.72 14.04
C ALA A 251 0.32 40.38 13.22
N ASN A 252 1.10 39.62 12.46
CA ASN A 252 2.24 40.09 11.66
C ASN A 252 1.95 40.20 10.17
N GLY A 253 0.76 39.77 9.70
CA GLY A 253 0.33 39.83 8.30
C GLY A 253 1.03 38.81 7.42
N ILE A 254 1.59 37.73 8.00
CA ILE A 254 2.20 36.61 7.27
C ILE A 254 1.13 35.83 6.52
N ALA A 255 -0.02 35.64 7.13
CA ALA A 255 -1.16 34.95 6.57
C ALA A 255 -2.35 35.89 6.43
N PRO A 256 -2.39 36.76 5.40
CA PRO A 256 -3.43 37.78 5.26
C PRO A 256 -4.84 37.22 5.03
N GLY A 257 -4.94 35.96 4.55
CA GLY A 257 -6.20 35.23 4.40
C GLY A 257 -6.48 34.24 5.55
N GLY A 258 -5.79 34.40 6.67
CA GLY A 258 -5.81 33.41 7.75
C GLY A 258 -4.83 32.26 7.50
N TRP A 259 -4.71 31.32 8.44
CA TRP A 259 -3.83 30.19 8.25
C TRP A 259 -4.31 29.25 7.10
N SER A 260 -5.57 29.36 6.68
CA SER A 260 -6.09 28.66 5.49
C SER A 260 -5.35 29.05 4.21
N SER A 261 -4.88 30.29 4.09
CA SER A 261 -4.11 30.74 2.92
C SER A 261 -2.74 30.09 2.79
N LEU A 262 -2.30 29.37 3.83
CA LEU A 262 -1.05 28.63 3.87
C LEU A 262 -1.23 27.15 3.47
N LEU A 263 -2.47 26.66 3.40
CA LEU A 263 -2.78 25.29 2.99
C LEU A 263 -2.61 25.11 1.48
N ARG A 264 -2.13 23.94 1.07
CA ARG A 264 -1.96 23.58 -0.33
C ARG A 264 -3.16 22.78 -0.85
N PRO A 265 -3.63 23.03 -2.06
CA PRO A 265 -4.63 22.18 -2.71
C PRO A 265 -4.12 20.72 -2.80
N GLY A 266 -5.00 19.77 -2.57
CA GLY A 266 -4.69 18.34 -2.70
C GLY A 266 -3.75 17.74 -1.63
N ALA A 267 -3.22 18.56 -0.68
CA ALA A 267 -2.40 18.01 0.39
C ALA A 267 -3.26 17.31 1.46
N ALA A 268 -2.72 16.29 2.13
CA ALA A 268 -3.26 15.76 3.37
C ALA A 268 -3.04 16.76 4.53
N ARG A 269 -3.78 16.64 5.61
CA ARG A 269 -3.66 17.49 6.79
C ARG A 269 -3.34 16.67 8.02
N ALA A 270 -2.25 17.03 8.71
CA ALA A 270 -1.88 16.44 10.01
C ALA A 270 -1.89 17.54 11.07
N PHE A 271 -2.87 17.52 11.97
CA PHE A 271 -2.86 18.39 13.15
C PHE A 271 -2.02 17.76 14.24
N LEU A 272 -1.28 18.58 14.97
CA LEU A 272 -0.56 18.22 16.19
C LEU A 272 -0.87 19.25 17.27
N GLU A 273 -1.69 18.86 18.21
CA GLU A 273 -1.98 19.67 19.42
C GLU A 273 -1.01 19.36 20.53
N ILE A 274 -0.45 20.41 21.18
CA ILE A 274 0.45 20.29 22.31
C ILE A 274 -0.07 21.17 23.44
N SER A 275 -0.62 20.57 24.51
CA SER A 275 -1.25 21.29 25.62
C SER A 275 -1.23 20.48 26.93
N ASP A 276 -1.10 21.16 28.08
CA ASP A 276 -1.18 20.57 29.42
C ASP A 276 -2.60 20.54 30.02
N ASP A 277 -3.56 21.13 29.34
CA ASP A 277 -4.97 21.20 29.74
C ASP A 277 -5.87 20.56 28.67
N ASP A 278 -7.17 20.76 28.76
CA ASP A 278 -8.19 20.25 27.87
C ASP A 278 -9.00 21.38 27.21
N ALA A 279 -9.54 21.12 26.04
CA ALA A 279 -10.54 22.01 25.48
C ALA A 279 -11.83 21.95 26.29
N SER A 280 -12.57 23.05 26.34
CA SER A 280 -13.74 23.17 27.22
C SER A 280 -14.92 22.30 26.79
N GLY A 281 -15.17 21.21 27.51
CA GLY A 281 -16.43 20.48 27.58
C GLY A 281 -17.05 19.96 26.29
N ASN A 282 -16.69 18.76 25.81
CA ASN A 282 -17.15 18.11 24.56
C ASN A 282 -16.92 18.97 23.32
N ALA A 283 -15.88 19.76 23.33
CA ALA A 283 -15.54 20.66 22.23
C ALA A 283 -15.15 19.90 20.96
N TRP A 284 -14.66 18.68 21.07
CA TRP A 284 -14.19 17.87 19.93
C TRP A 284 -15.28 17.60 18.88
N MET A 285 -16.52 17.27 19.26
CA MET A 285 -17.62 17.05 18.32
C MET A 285 -18.00 18.32 17.55
N ASN A 286 -17.99 19.46 18.24
CA ASN A 286 -18.24 20.73 17.61
C ASN A 286 -17.10 21.14 16.70
N PHE A 287 -15.86 20.90 17.13
CA PHE A 287 -14.66 21.17 16.35
C PHE A 287 -14.66 20.38 15.04
N ASP A 288 -14.83 19.06 15.09
CA ASP A 288 -14.89 18.22 13.89
C ASP A 288 -15.98 18.70 12.90
N ARG A 289 -17.20 18.87 13.38
CA ARG A 289 -18.29 19.37 12.55
C ARG A 289 -18.00 20.72 11.92
N ASP A 290 -17.50 21.66 12.71
CA ASP A 290 -17.28 23.04 12.27
C ASP A 290 -16.05 23.16 11.38
N LEU A 291 -14.99 22.36 11.61
CA LEU A 291 -13.82 22.26 10.73
C LEU A 291 -14.20 21.74 9.33
N LEU A 292 -14.95 20.66 9.27
CA LEU A 292 -15.44 20.11 7.99
C LEU A 292 -16.35 21.12 7.26
N ALA A 293 -17.12 21.91 8.01
CA ALA A 293 -17.97 22.97 7.44
C ALA A 293 -17.19 24.19 6.90
N LEU A 294 -15.94 24.41 7.37
CA LEU A 294 -15.10 25.49 6.85
C LEU A 294 -14.66 25.23 5.40
N SER A 295 -14.29 24.00 5.07
CA SER A 295 -13.85 23.64 3.73
C SER A 295 -13.82 22.12 3.54
N ALA A 296 -14.71 21.60 2.71
CA ALA A 296 -14.67 20.20 2.29
C ALA A 296 -13.42 19.90 1.42
N GLU A 297 -12.90 20.88 0.69
CA GLU A 297 -11.67 20.74 -0.09
C GLU A 297 -10.45 20.49 0.81
N HIS A 298 -10.36 21.18 1.96
CA HIS A 298 -9.22 21.04 2.85
C HIS A 298 -9.36 19.87 3.83
N PHE A 299 -10.56 19.63 4.36
CA PHE A 299 -10.75 18.72 5.50
C PHE A 299 -11.64 17.52 5.19
N GLY A 300 -12.16 17.42 3.96
CA GLY A 300 -13.02 16.32 3.56
C GLY A 300 -14.44 16.45 4.10
N THR A 301 -15.07 15.29 4.31
CA THR A 301 -16.44 15.16 4.82
C THR A 301 -16.47 14.26 6.06
N ALA A 302 -17.63 14.15 6.72
CA ALA A 302 -17.77 13.26 7.88
C ALA A 302 -17.61 11.77 7.51
N ALA A 303 -17.85 11.39 6.25
CA ALA A 303 -17.63 10.02 5.77
C ALA A 303 -16.17 9.78 5.37
N GLU A 304 -15.49 10.81 4.88
CA GLU A 304 -14.12 10.73 4.38
C GLU A 304 -13.37 12.00 4.77
N ARG A 305 -12.68 11.94 5.91
CA ARG A 305 -11.89 13.06 6.42
C ARG A 305 -10.54 13.14 5.73
N ASN A 306 -10.15 14.35 5.31
CA ASN A 306 -8.82 14.63 4.79
C ASN A 306 -7.94 15.28 5.89
N TYR A 307 -8.08 14.82 7.13
CA TYR A 307 -7.20 15.23 8.22
C TYR A 307 -7.05 14.16 9.28
N THR A 308 -5.85 14.10 9.86
CA THR A 308 -5.52 13.32 11.05
C THR A 308 -5.18 14.28 12.20
N PHE A 309 -5.60 13.96 13.42
CA PHE A 309 -5.35 14.78 14.60
C PHE A 309 -4.51 14.00 15.60
N HIS A 310 -3.27 14.41 15.79
CA HIS A 310 -2.35 13.89 16.81
C HIS A 310 -2.34 14.78 18.02
N SER A 311 -2.02 14.22 19.20
CA SER A 311 -1.99 15.01 20.43
C SER A 311 -0.82 14.61 21.35
N ILE A 312 -0.13 15.63 21.86
CA ILE A 312 0.85 15.53 22.94
C ILE A 312 0.25 16.29 24.13
N ILE A 313 -0.31 15.58 25.08
CA ILE A 313 -1.20 16.16 26.08
C ILE A 313 -0.96 15.58 27.48
N GLY A 314 -1.60 16.15 28.49
CA GLY A 314 -1.41 15.79 29.89
C GLY A 314 -1.90 14.40 30.32
N MET A 315 -2.07 13.45 29.42
CA MET A 315 -2.58 12.10 29.68
C MET A 315 -1.53 11.17 30.30
N ALA A 316 -1.96 10.03 30.84
CA ALA A 316 -1.08 8.99 31.36
C ALA A 316 -0.21 8.39 30.23
N ALA A 317 1.03 8.07 30.58
CA ALA A 317 1.95 7.41 29.66
C ALA A 317 1.55 5.95 29.38
N ASN A 318 1.90 5.46 28.22
CA ASN A 318 1.82 4.05 27.85
C ASN A 318 2.99 3.24 28.46
N VAL A 319 3.11 1.97 28.14
CA VAL A 319 4.22 1.11 28.58
C VAL A 319 4.82 0.44 27.33
N PRO A 320 6.06 0.80 26.98
CA PRO A 320 6.94 1.83 27.56
C PRO A 320 6.42 3.27 27.38
N ALA A 321 6.90 4.20 28.21
CA ALA A 321 6.36 5.56 28.30
C ALA A 321 6.52 6.39 27.01
N THR A 322 7.43 6.01 26.14
CA THR A 322 7.68 6.64 24.84
C THR A 322 6.80 6.11 23.71
N THR A 323 6.04 5.04 23.94
CA THR A 323 5.15 4.46 22.93
C THR A 323 3.86 5.25 22.85
N ALA A 324 3.43 5.59 21.63
CA ALA A 324 2.13 6.22 21.41
C ALA A 324 0.96 5.36 21.91
N TRP A 325 -0.11 6.00 22.32
CA TRP A 325 -1.42 5.36 22.39
C TRP A 325 -2.05 5.42 20.99
N PRO A 326 -2.32 4.27 20.35
CA PRO A 326 -2.99 4.26 19.04
C PRO A 326 -4.44 4.70 19.15
N SER A 327 -5.05 5.03 18.02
CA SER A 327 -6.48 5.39 17.96
C SER A 327 -7.41 4.28 18.44
N THR A 328 -7.00 3.01 18.30
CA THR A 328 -7.77 1.85 18.79
C THR A 328 -7.76 1.68 20.31
N ALA A 329 -6.83 2.33 21.01
CA ALA A 329 -6.80 2.29 22.47
C ALA A 329 -7.87 3.21 23.08
N PRO A 330 -8.52 2.81 24.20
CA PRO A 330 -9.54 3.61 24.83
C PRO A 330 -9.01 4.94 25.36
N LEU A 331 -9.94 5.86 25.66
CA LEU A 331 -9.66 7.14 26.29
C LEU A 331 -8.88 6.94 27.61
N GLN A 332 -7.78 7.68 27.76
CA GLN A 332 -6.98 7.65 28.98
C GLN A 332 -7.46 8.75 29.94
N THR A 333 -7.91 8.37 31.12
CA THR A 333 -8.42 9.31 32.14
C THR A 333 -7.38 9.72 33.15
N GLY A 334 -6.26 9.00 33.23
CA GLY A 334 -5.13 9.32 34.09
C GLY A 334 -4.32 10.50 33.52
N ARG A 335 -3.75 11.31 34.42
CA ARG A 335 -2.82 12.38 34.05
C ARG A 335 -1.37 11.95 34.19
N CYS A 336 -0.51 12.50 33.40
CA CYS A 336 0.93 12.40 33.64
C CYS A 336 1.37 13.44 34.70
N THR A 337 2.43 13.14 35.43
CA THR A 337 2.98 14.00 36.48
C THR A 337 4.50 14.02 36.44
N PRO A 338 5.13 15.17 36.72
CA PRO A 338 4.58 16.47 37.11
C PRO A 338 4.18 17.30 35.86
N GLY A 339 3.29 18.26 36.01
CA GLY A 339 3.09 19.34 35.04
C GLY A 339 1.78 19.38 34.30
N SER A 340 1.00 18.27 34.21
CA SER A 340 -0.28 18.35 33.49
C SER A 340 -1.44 18.82 34.37
N VAL A 341 -2.30 19.66 33.80
CA VAL A 341 -3.52 20.18 34.42
C VAL A 341 -4.68 19.18 34.19
N ASN A 342 -4.79 18.67 32.98
CA ASN A 342 -5.85 17.76 32.55
C ASN A 342 -5.29 16.61 31.69
N ALA A 343 -6.08 15.53 31.53
CA ALA A 343 -5.73 14.42 30.61
C ALA A 343 -6.09 14.69 29.14
N GLY A 344 -6.67 15.85 28.83
CA GLY A 344 -7.03 16.27 27.49
C GLY A 344 -8.03 15.36 26.76
N PRO A 345 -9.18 15.00 27.37
CA PRO A 345 -10.13 14.08 26.74
C PRO A 345 -10.66 14.56 25.40
N ASP A 346 -10.89 15.84 25.18
CA ASP A 346 -11.38 16.36 23.91
C ASP A 346 -10.33 16.16 22.77
N TYR A 347 -9.06 16.36 23.05
CA TYR A 347 -7.98 16.13 22.08
C TYR A 347 -7.77 14.63 21.82
N GLN A 348 -7.91 13.80 22.85
CA GLN A 348 -7.85 12.34 22.69
C GLN A 348 -8.96 11.83 21.78
N GLU A 349 -10.19 12.30 21.98
CA GLU A 349 -11.34 11.90 21.14
C GLU A 349 -11.15 12.30 19.68
N LEU A 350 -10.55 13.45 19.37
CA LEU A 350 -10.18 13.84 18.01
C LEU A 350 -9.13 12.90 17.41
N SER A 351 -8.12 12.52 18.19
CA SER A 351 -7.10 11.57 17.76
C SER A 351 -7.71 10.17 17.51
N ILE A 352 -8.62 9.72 18.38
CA ILE A 352 -9.35 8.45 18.20
C ILE A 352 -10.21 8.50 16.93
N LEU A 353 -10.96 9.58 16.75
CA LEU A 353 -11.87 9.77 15.61
C LEU A 353 -11.15 9.75 14.27
N THR A 354 -9.94 10.30 14.22
CA THR A 354 -9.20 10.54 12.96
C THR A 354 -8.03 9.59 12.73
N GLY A 355 -7.85 8.59 13.60
CA GLY A 355 -6.76 7.62 13.46
C GLY A 355 -5.40 8.07 14.02
N GLY A 356 -5.33 9.25 14.67
CA GLY A 356 -4.07 9.85 15.10
C GLY A 356 -3.48 9.24 16.38
N LEU A 357 -2.21 9.54 16.60
CA LEU A 357 -1.43 9.11 17.77
C LEU A 357 -1.60 10.06 18.95
N ARG A 358 -1.48 9.51 20.17
CA ARG A 358 -1.59 10.25 21.44
C ARG A 358 -0.38 9.98 22.30
N PHE A 359 0.22 11.04 22.85
CA PHE A 359 1.44 10.96 23.67
C PHE A 359 1.29 11.72 24.98
N PRO A 360 1.97 11.28 26.06
CA PRO A 360 2.02 12.00 27.32
C PRO A 360 2.94 13.23 27.21
N LEU A 361 2.43 14.39 27.59
CA LEU A 361 3.17 15.65 27.56
C LEU A 361 4.36 15.68 28.55
N CYS A 362 4.21 15.07 29.72
CA CYS A 362 5.19 15.17 30.80
C CYS A 362 6.53 14.45 30.54
N ASN A 363 6.71 13.86 29.36
CA ASN A 363 7.92 13.15 28.98
C ASN A 363 8.81 14.02 28.07
N ASN A 364 9.15 15.22 28.54
CA ASN A 364 9.87 16.24 27.78
C ASN A 364 11.22 15.79 27.22
N ASP A 365 11.88 14.82 27.91
CA ASP A 365 13.15 14.25 27.46
C ASP A 365 13.01 13.24 26.31
N SER A 366 11.80 12.85 25.96
CA SER A 366 11.50 11.86 24.91
C SER A 366 10.78 12.45 23.69
N PHE A 367 10.78 13.75 23.53
CA PHE A 367 10.19 14.41 22.35
C PHE A 367 10.93 14.05 21.06
N ASP A 368 12.18 13.61 21.12
CA ASP A 368 12.91 13.01 20.01
C ASP A 368 12.19 11.76 19.48
N VAL A 369 11.86 10.81 20.36
CA VAL A 369 11.14 9.58 19.98
C VAL A 369 9.69 9.87 19.59
N ILE A 370 9.03 10.82 20.27
CA ILE A 370 7.66 11.23 19.95
C ILE A 370 7.59 11.82 18.53
N PHE A 371 8.48 12.75 18.19
CA PHE A 371 8.52 13.35 16.85
C PHE A 371 8.93 12.34 15.77
N GLN A 372 9.78 11.36 16.10
CA GLN A 372 10.07 10.26 15.18
C GLN A 372 8.80 9.45 14.88
N GLN A 373 8.06 9.00 15.88
CA GLN A 373 6.83 8.25 15.68
C GLN A 373 5.76 9.06 14.91
N LEU A 374 5.68 10.37 15.15
CA LEU A 374 4.79 11.25 14.39
C LEU A 374 5.23 11.39 12.94
N ALA A 375 6.54 11.50 12.67
CA ALA A 375 7.04 11.52 11.29
C ALA A 375 6.73 10.21 10.57
N ASP A 376 6.98 9.08 11.22
CA ASP A 376 6.67 7.75 10.68
C ASP A 376 5.16 7.58 10.39
N ASP A 377 4.29 8.14 11.23
CA ASP A 377 2.84 8.08 11.03
C ASP A 377 2.39 9.00 9.90
N VAL A 378 2.96 10.21 9.80
CA VAL A 378 2.72 11.13 8.67
C VAL A 378 3.19 10.48 7.36
N ILE A 379 4.37 9.85 7.33
CA ILE A 379 4.89 9.15 6.16
C ILE A 379 3.91 8.05 5.72
N ARG A 380 3.45 7.20 6.63
CA ARG A 380 2.45 6.16 6.34
C ARG A 380 1.12 6.75 5.82
N GLY A 381 0.65 7.83 6.44
CA GLY A 381 -0.64 8.44 6.08
C GLY A 381 -0.66 9.15 4.72
N VAL A 382 0.49 9.49 4.16
CA VAL A 382 0.58 10.20 2.86
C VAL A 382 1.23 9.36 1.76
N SER A 383 1.70 8.16 2.09
CA SER A 383 2.23 7.23 1.11
C SER A 383 1.08 6.59 0.34
N LEU A 384 0.77 7.14 -0.83
CA LEU A 384 -0.09 6.48 -1.83
C LEU A 384 0.65 5.35 -2.56
N GLY A 385 1.87 5.03 -2.14
CA GLY A 385 2.78 4.08 -2.79
C GLY A 385 2.28 2.64 -2.88
N CYS A 386 1.11 2.35 -2.32
CA CYS A 386 0.51 1.02 -2.33
C CYS A 386 -0.74 0.94 -3.18
N SER A 387 -1.01 1.98 -3.97
CA SER A 387 -2.14 2.06 -4.89
C SER A 387 -1.62 2.47 -6.27
N PHE A 388 -1.91 1.66 -7.29
CA PHE A 388 -1.42 1.86 -8.64
C PHE A 388 -2.58 1.89 -9.63
N GLU A 389 -2.57 2.87 -10.55
CA GLU A 389 -3.47 2.88 -11.70
C GLU A 389 -2.68 2.33 -12.90
N PRO A 390 -3.08 1.19 -13.49
CA PRO A 390 -2.44 0.69 -14.72
C PRO A 390 -2.57 1.70 -15.84
N THR A 391 -1.53 1.86 -16.64
CA THR A 391 -1.59 2.71 -17.85
C THR A 391 -2.59 2.12 -18.82
N ARG A 392 -3.50 2.95 -19.32
CA ARG A 392 -4.44 2.52 -20.36
C ARG A 392 -3.72 2.35 -21.70
N PRO A 393 -4.01 1.27 -22.43
CA PRO A 393 -3.38 1.02 -23.73
C PRO A 393 -3.66 2.15 -24.72
N PRO A 394 -2.67 2.49 -25.59
CA PRO A 394 -2.82 3.54 -26.59
C PRO A 394 -3.94 3.30 -27.59
N GLY A 395 -4.38 2.05 -27.80
CA GLY A 395 -5.42 1.64 -28.73
C GLY A 395 -6.85 1.88 -28.24
N GLY A 396 -7.05 2.21 -26.97
CA GLY A 396 -8.37 2.39 -26.36
C GLY A 396 -9.05 1.08 -26.00
N GLU A 397 -8.33 -0.03 -25.96
CA GLU A 397 -8.77 -1.31 -25.41
C GLU A 397 -9.04 -1.17 -23.91
N SER A 398 -9.99 -1.97 -23.40
CA SER A 398 -10.33 -1.95 -21.98
C SER A 398 -9.49 -2.97 -21.23
N PRO A 399 -8.80 -2.57 -20.14
CA PRO A 399 -8.11 -3.52 -19.27
C PRO A 399 -9.10 -4.51 -18.63
N ASP A 400 -8.71 -5.78 -18.56
CA ASP A 400 -9.43 -6.82 -17.84
C ASP A 400 -8.88 -6.93 -16.40
N PHE A 401 -9.49 -6.23 -15.48
CA PHE A 401 -9.07 -6.24 -14.07
C PHE A 401 -9.32 -7.57 -13.35
N ASP A 402 -9.91 -8.56 -13.97
CA ASP A 402 -9.97 -9.92 -13.41
C ASP A 402 -8.66 -10.68 -13.69
N ARG A 403 -7.92 -10.30 -14.71
CA ARG A 403 -6.60 -10.84 -15.06
C ARG A 403 -5.52 -9.78 -14.90
N VAL A 404 -4.98 -9.70 -13.69
CA VAL A 404 -3.92 -8.78 -13.28
C VAL A 404 -2.80 -9.56 -12.64
N VAL A 405 -1.59 -9.35 -13.10
CA VAL A 405 -0.34 -9.83 -12.52
C VAL A 405 0.44 -8.64 -11.97
N VAL A 406 0.98 -8.78 -10.79
CA VAL A 406 1.87 -7.79 -10.16
C VAL A 406 3.15 -8.50 -9.79
N ILE A 407 4.27 -8.08 -10.37
CA ILE A 407 5.59 -8.63 -10.11
C ILE A 407 6.38 -7.63 -9.27
N TYR A 408 6.96 -8.09 -8.19
CA TYR A 408 7.86 -7.32 -7.35
C TYR A 408 9.30 -7.81 -7.52
N ASP A 409 10.16 -6.93 -8.03
CA ASP A 409 11.61 -7.13 -8.10
C ASP A 409 12.28 -6.26 -7.04
N GLY A 410 12.66 -6.88 -5.93
CA GLY A 410 13.25 -6.20 -4.79
C GLY A 410 14.78 -6.12 -4.90
N SER A 411 15.39 -5.08 -4.31
CA SER A 411 16.85 -4.89 -4.30
C SER A 411 17.60 -6.05 -3.62
N THR A 412 16.94 -6.80 -2.75
CA THR A 412 17.52 -7.87 -1.93
C THR A 412 16.82 -9.21 -2.07
N VAL A 413 15.74 -9.28 -2.84
CA VAL A 413 14.90 -10.47 -3.06
C VAL A 413 14.80 -10.71 -4.56
N ALA A 414 14.79 -11.98 -4.98
CA ALA A 414 14.54 -12.31 -6.38
C ALA A 414 13.15 -11.82 -6.83
N PRO A 415 12.96 -11.51 -8.13
CA PRO A 415 11.66 -11.20 -8.68
C PRO A 415 10.62 -12.26 -8.33
N ARG A 416 9.41 -11.84 -7.96
CA ARG A 416 8.31 -12.74 -7.65
C ARG A 416 6.96 -12.14 -8.01
N SER A 417 6.05 -12.97 -8.46
CA SER A 417 4.66 -12.59 -8.60
C SER A 417 3.97 -12.46 -7.25
N LEU A 418 3.15 -11.43 -7.11
CA LEU A 418 2.39 -11.15 -5.90
C LEU A 418 1.06 -11.89 -5.89
N ILE A 419 0.66 -12.39 -4.72
CA ILE A 419 -0.58 -13.15 -4.55
C ILE A 419 -1.78 -12.21 -4.48
N ARG A 420 -2.72 -12.35 -5.41
CA ARG A 420 -3.97 -11.61 -5.40
C ARG A 420 -4.95 -12.14 -4.36
N VAL A 421 -5.61 -11.24 -3.64
CA VAL A 421 -6.73 -11.54 -2.76
C VAL A 421 -8.00 -10.81 -3.20
N THR A 422 -9.14 -11.19 -2.65
CA THR A 422 -10.45 -10.66 -3.07
C THR A 422 -10.70 -9.22 -2.65
N ASP A 423 -10.19 -8.82 -1.50
CA ASP A 423 -10.39 -7.49 -0.89
C ASP A 423 -9.39 -7.24 0.24
N GLU A 424 -9.42 -6.03 0.81
CA GLU A 424 -8.56 -5.63 1.93
C GLU A 424 -8.68 -6.56 3.16
N ALA A 425 -9.87 -7.09 3.45
CA ALA A 425 -10.07 -7.96 4.61
C ALA A 425 -9.35 -9.32 4.46
N ALA A 426 -9.11 -9.76 3.23
CA ALA A 426 -8.40 -10.99 2.92
C ALA A 426 -6.85 -10.84 3.03
N CYS A 427 -6.33 -9.63 3.15
CA CYS A 427 -4.89 -9.37 3.31
C CYS A 427 -4.25 -10.03 4.55
N THR A 428 -5.03 -10.32 5.58
CA THR A 428 -4.54 -10.98 6.81
C THR A 428 -4.19 -12.45 6.65
N GLY A 429 -4.42 -13.05 5.48
CA GLY A 429 -4.22 -14.46 5.16
C GLY A 429 -2.97 -14.79 4.34
N GLY A 430 -2.06 -13.82 4.13
CA GLY A 430 -0.86 -14.03 3.32
C GLY A 430 -1.00 -13.59 1.85
N GLY A 431 -2.03 -12.80 1.53
CA GLY A 431 -2.17 -12.16 0.22
C GLY A 431 -1.34 -10.89 0.11
N ASP A 432 -0.97 -10.53 -1.11
CA ASP A 432 -0.08 -9.41 -1.40
C ASP A 432 -0.81 -8.19 -1.96
N PHE A 433 -1.86 -8.37 -2.78
CA PHE A 433 -2.61 -7.26 -3.39
C PHE A 433 -4.07 -7.62 -3.67
N TYR A 434 -4.90 -6.60 -3.88
CA TYR A 434 -6.28 -6.71 -4.36
C TYR A 434 -6.60 -5.60 -5.36
N VAL A 435 -7.68 -5.75 -6.12
CA VAL A 435 -8.14 -4.73 -7.07
C VAL A 435 -9.44 -4.12 -6.55
N ALA A 436 -9.47 -2.79 -6.47
CA ALA A 436 -10.64 -2.03 -6.04
C ALA A 436 -10.79 -0.75 -6.87
N ALA A 437 -11.96 -0.54 -7.47
CA ALA A 437 -12.28 0.65 -8.29
C ALA A 437 -11.24 0.92 -9.40
N ASP A 438 -10.83 -0.14 -10.12
CA ASP A 438 -9.84 -0.12 -11.19
C ASP A 438 -8.42 0.31 -10.73
N LEU A 439 -8.17 0.23 -9.42
CA LEU A 439 -6.86 0.45 -8.83
C LEU A 439 -6.33 -0.85 -8.23
N ILE A 440 -5.04 -1.07 -8.38
CA ILE A 440 -4.31 -2.16 -7.73
C ILE A 440 -3.85 -1.64 -6.37
N GLN A 441 -4.22 -2.35 -5.31
CA GLN A 441 -3.94 -2.00 -3.93
C GLN A 441 -3.05 -3.08 -3.31
N LEU A 442 -1.85 -2.73 -2.85
CA LEU A 442 -1.04 -3.68 -2.08
C LEU A 442 -1.63 -3.88 -0.68
N CYS A 443 -1.53 -5.09 -0.18
CA CYS A 443 -1.83 -5.39 1.21
C CYS A 443 -0.84 -4.65 2.16
N PRO A 444 -1.24 -4.27 3.38
CA PRO A 444 -0.41 -3.46 4.29
C PRO A 444 0.98 -4.03 4.57
N ASP A 445 1.11 -5.36 4.70
CA ASP A 445 2.39 -6.01 4.96
C ASP A 445 3.29 -5.96 3.71
N THR A 446 2.75 -6.25 2.53
CA THR A 446 3.45 -6.17 1.24
C THR A 446 3.85 -4.73 0.94
N CYS A 447 2.96 -3.78 1.19
CA CYS A 447 3.24 -2.36 1.09
C CYS A 447 4.45 -1.96 1.94
N THR A 448 4.50 -2.43 3.20
CA THR A 448 5.62 -2.15 4.10
C THR A 448 6.94 -2.73 3.57
N VAL A 449 6.93 -3.91 2.95
CA VAL A 449 8.12 -4.52 2.34
C VAL A 449 8.60 -3.71 1.14
N VAL A 450 7.69 -3.37 0.23
CA VAL A 450 7.99 -2.57 -0.98
C VAL A 450 8.51 -1.18 -0.61
N GLU A 451 7.88 -0.52 0.38
CA GLU A 451 8.35 0.78 0.89
C GLU A 451 9.70 0.69 1.62
N GLY A 452 9.98 -0.42 2.28
CA GLY A 452 11.22 -0.64 3.02
C GLY A 452 12.45 -0.87 2.13
N ASP A 453 12.26 -1.25 0.88
CA ASP A 453 13.35 -1.55 -0.07
C ASP A 453 13.97 -0.28 -0.71
N GLY A 454 13.37 0.87 -0.50
CA GLY A 454 13.93 2.15 -0.94
C GLY A 454 13.95 2.32 -2.47
N GLU A 455 15.04 2.93 -2.99
CA GLU A 455 15.19 3.24 -4.44
C GLU A 455 15.55 2.00 -5.29
N GLY A 456 15.55 0.80 -4.73
CA GLY A 456 16.05 -0.41 -5.40
C GLY A 456 14.98 -1.42 -5.81
N GLY A 457 13.74 -1.28 -5.33
CA GLY A 457 12.65 -2.18 -5.69
C GLY A 457 11.80 -1.65 -6.84
N THR A 458 11.41 -2.52 -7.77
CA THR A 458 10.47 -2.20 -8.85
C THR A 458 9.20 -3.04 -8.73
N LEU A 459 8.06 -2.44 -9.07
CA LEU A 459 6.79 -3.13 -9.24
C LEU A 459 6.39 -3.05 -10.70
N SER A 460 6.20 -4.19 -11.33
CA SER A 460 5.62 -4.30 -12.66
C SER A 460 4.18 -4.76 -12.54
N VAL A 461 3.30 -4.08 -13.24
CA VAL A 461 1.86 -4.38 -13.27
C VAL A 461 1.48 -4.71 -14.70
N HIS A 462 0.98 -5.91 -14.89
CA HIS A 462 0.53 -6.43 -16.18
C HIS A 462 -0.96 -6.71 -16.09
N VAL A 463 -1.72 -6.18 -17.04
CA VAL A 463 -3.19 -6.34 -17.10
C VAL A 463 -3.56 -6.86 -18.46
N ALA A 464 -4.32 -7.95 -18.52
CA ALA A 464 -4.83 -8.48 -19.77
C ALA A 464 -5.83 -7.52 -20.45
N CYS A 465 -5.96 -7.63 -21.76
CA CYS A 465 -7.07 -6.99 -22.46
C CYS A 465 -8.39 -7.73 -22.20
N GLU A 466 -9.50 -7.01 -22.19
CA GLU A 466 -10.80 -7.67 -22.35
C GLU A 466 -10.76 -8.46 -23.66
N GLN A 467 -10.75 -9.79 -23.57
CA GLN A 467 -10.84 -10.64 -24.76
C GLN A 467 -12.17 -10.39 -25.44
N ARG A 468 -12.11 -9.89 -26.64
CA ARG A 468 -13.31 -9.57 -27.42
C ARG A 468 -13.28 -10.31 -28.72
N CYS A 469 -14.03 -11.39 -28.75
CA CYS A 469 -14.40 -12.02 -30.05
C CYS A 469 -14.82 -10.94 -31.03
N GLY A 470 -14.21 -10.94 -32.23
CA GLY A 470 -14.53 -10.02 -33.30
C GLY A 470 -13.80 -8.67 -33.24
N ASP A 471 -12.70 -8.56 -32.57
CA ASP A 471 -11.86 -7.36 -32.53
C ASP A 471 -10.76 -7.36 -33.63
N GLY A 472 -10.63 -8.48 -34.36
CA GLY A 472 -9.67 -8.65 -35.44
C GLY A 472 -8.33 -9.22 -35.01
N ARG A 473 -8.21 -9.67 -33.76
CA ARG A 473 -7.04 -10.30 -33.17
C ARG A 473 -7.41 -11.71 -32.70
N LEU A 474 -6.62 -12.70 -33.09
CA LEU A 474 -6.82 -14.07 -32.60
C LEU A 474 -6.22 -14.21 -31.18
N ASP A 475 -7.07 -14.21 -30.19
CA ASP A 475 -6.66 -14.42 -28.81
C ASP A 475 -6.46 -15.91 -28.49
N PRO A 476 -5.63 -16.27 -27.47
CA PRO A 476 -5.25 -17.66 -27.16
C PRO A 476 -6.42 -18.63 -26.90
N PHE A 477 -7.58 -18.12 -26.51
CA PHE A 477 -8.78 -18.93 -26.23
C PHE A 477 -9.80 -18.88 -27.37
N GLU A 478 -9.46 -18.26 -28.48
CA GLU A 478 -10.29 -18.17 -29.67
C GLU A 478 -9.86 -19.19 -30.73
N GLN A 479 -10.82 -19.84 -31.35
CA GLN A 479 -10.53 -20.73 -32.47
C GLN A 479 -10.36 -19.95 -33.79
N CYS A 480 -10.89 -18.74 -33.85
CA CYS A 480 -10.85 -17.82 -35.00
C CYS A 480 -11.29 -16.42 -34.55
N ASP A 481 -10.82 -15.40 -35.26
CA ASP A 481 -11.33 -14.03 -35.22
C ASP A 481 -11.35 -13.48 -36.67
N ASP A 482 -12.46 -12.96 -37.12
CA ASP A 482 -12.62 -12.35 -38.45
C ASP A 482 -12.95 -10.85 -38.39
N GLY A 483 -12.75 -10.25 -37.20
CA GLY A 483 -12.93 -8.83 -36.94
C GLY A 483 -14.38 -8.41 -36.76
N ASN A 484 -15.30 -9.36 -36.51
CA ASN A 484 -16.70 -9.05 -36.26
C ASN A 484 -17.39 -10.16 -35.44
N ARG A 485 -18.65 -9.93 -35.02
CA ARG A 485 -19.49 -10.90 -34.29
C ARG A 485 -20.71 -11.38 -35.10
N ILE A 486 -20.53 -11.63 -36.38
CA ILE A 486 -21.62 -12.07 -37.26
C ILE A 486 -21.45 -13.56 -37.50
N ASP A 487 -22.45 -14.37 -37.11
CA ASP A 487 -22.43 -15.80 -37.43
C ASP A 487 -22.63 -16.05 -38.93
N GLY A 488 -21.89 -17.00 -39.51
CA GLY A 488 -22.08 -17.48 -40.88
C GLY A 488 -21.10 -16.94 -41.93
N ASP A 489 -20.03 -16.25 -41.51
CA ASP A 489 -18.99 -15.67 -42.38
C ASP A 489 -17.59 -16.24 -42.16
N GLY A 490 -17.45 -17.22 -41.25
CA GLY A 490 -16.21 -17.96 -41.04
C GLY A 490 -15.84 -18.13 -39.56
N CYS A 491 -16.14 -17.14 -38.73
CA CYS A 491 -15.99 -17.21 -37.31
C CYS A 491 -17.31 -16.83 -36.62
N SER A 492 -17.71 -17.63 -35.62
CA SER A 492 -18.96 -17.35 -34.90
C SER A 492 -18.82 -16.14 -33.96
N SER A 493 -19.96 -15.60 -33.53
CA SER A 493 -20.02 -14.54 -32.50
C SER A 493 -19.40 -14.92 -31.11
N THR A 494 -19.00 -16.19 -30.98
CA THR A 494 -18.30 -16.77 -29.81
C THR A 494 -16.90 -17.27 -30.17
N CYS A 495 -16.30 -16.78 -31.24
CA CYS A 495 -14.95 -17.10 -31.71
C CYS A 495 -14.68 -18.61 -31.92
N THR A 496 -15.66 -19.34 -32.44
CA THR A 496 -15.51 -20.73 -32.82
C THR A 496 -15.61 -20.85 -34.36
N ILE A 497 -14.74 -21.70 -34.95
CA ILE A 497 -14.73 -21.93 -36.40
C ILE A 497 -16.08 -22.46 -36.84
N GLU A 498 -16.71 -21.81 -37.80
CA GLU A 498 -17.95 -22.24 -38.38
C GLU A 498 -17.67 -23.24 -39.52
N ILE A 499 -18.18 -24.46 -39.38
CA ILE A 499 -18.11 -25.46 -40.42
C ILE A 499 -19.25 -25.15 -41.40
N MET A 500 -18.91 -24.63 -42.59
CA MET A 500 -19.85 -24.41 -43.70
C MET A 500 -20.31 -25.73 -44.32
#